data_fb43326fedbc616926bedb38f732178c
#
_entry.id   fb43326fedbc616926bedb38f732178c
#
_cell.length_a   1.000
_cell.length_b   1.000
_cell.length_c   1.000
_cell.angle_alpha   90.00
_cell.angle_beta   90.00
_cell.angle_gamma   90.00
#
_symmetry.space_group_name_H-M   'P 1'
#
loop_
_entity.id
_entity.type
_entity.pdbx_description
1 polymer ?
#
loop_
_entity_poly.entity_id
_entity_poly.type
_entity_poly.pdbx_seq_one_letter_code
_entity_poly.pdbx_strand_id
1 'polypeptide(L)'
;VQEKRTFALQNRKNSNKMAGKTTFTMIKPDAVRNGHIGAIMNHITEAGYRISAMKLTQLSKRDAEEFYAIHKERPFFGELVDFMSSGPIVAAVLEKENAVEDFRTLIGATNPAEAAEGTIRAKYATSIGENAVHGSDSDENAIIEANFHFAGREQF
;
A
#
# COMPACT_ATOMS: atom_id res chain seq x y z
N VAL A 1 23.31 -0.05 29.08
CA VAL A 1 22.74 1.27 28.73
C VAL A 1 23.29 1.76 27.40
N GLN A 2 24.54 1.50 27.10
CA GLN A 2 25.19 1.95 25.86
C GLN A 2 24.72 1.16 24.62
N GLU A 3 24.49 -0.15 24.75
CA GLU A 3 23.97 -0.99 23.65
C GLU A 3 22.53 -0.64 23.25
N LYS A 4 21.66 -0.31 24.21
CA LYS A 4 20.28 0.13 23.94
C LYS A 4 20.22 1.49 23.23
N ARG A 5 21.16 2.40 23.55
CA ARG A 5 21.26 3.70 22.86
C ARG A 5 21.77 3.54 21.42
N THR A 6 22.71 2.63 21.18
CA THR A 6 23.28 2.36 19.86
C THR A 6 22.23 1.72 18.95
N PHE A 7 21.42 0.79 19.46
CA PHE A 7 20.32 0.16 18.73
C PHE A 7 19.20 1.15 18.35
N ALA A 8 18.81 2.03 19.28
CA ALA A 8 17.82 3.07 19.02
C ALA A 8 18.31 4.13 18.02
N LEU A 9 19.60 4.48 18.05
CA LEU A 9 20.22 5.40 17.09
C LEU A 9 20.39 4.75 15.71
N GLN A 10 20.67 3.44 15.66
CA GLN A 10 20.76 2.67 14.43
C GLN A 10 19.38 2.57 13.76
N ASN A 11 18.33 2.32 14.52
CA ASN A 11 16.94 2.31 14.02
C ASN A 11 16.48 3.68 13.53
N ARG A 12 16.87 4.78 14.21
CA ARG A 12 16.59 6.14 13.74
C ARG A 12 17.34 6.50 12.47
N LYS A 13 18.58 6.04 12.32
CA LYS A 13 19.38 6.24 11.10
C LYS A 13 18.83 5.42 9.94
N ASN A 14 18.36 4.19 10.19
CA ASN A 14 17.73 3.35 9.18
C ASN A 14 16.36 3.88 8.74
N SER A 15 15.53 4.41 9.66
CA SER A 15 14.26 5.05 9.30
C SER A 15 14.46 6.31 8.47
N ASN A 16 15.47 7.14 8.77
CA ASN A 16 15.82 8.30 7.95
C ASN A 16 16.39 7.93 6.57
N LYS A 17 17.07 6.77 6.46
CA LYS A 17 17.61 6.30 5.18
C LYS A 17 16.54 5.77 4.23
N MET A 18 15.37 5.36 4.77
CA MET A 18 14.24 4.82 4.02
C MET A 18 13.20 5.89 3.64
N ALA A 19 13.22 7.07 4.28
CA ALA A 19 12.31 8.17 3.95
C ALA A 19 12.48 8.61 2.48
N GLY A 20 11.38 8.71 1.75
CA GLY A 20 11.35 9.06 0.32
C GLY A 20 11.60 7.89 -0.62
N LYS A 21 11.95 6.70 -0.12
CA LYS A 21 12.24 5.51 -0.92
C LYS A 21 11.25 4.37 -0.73
N THR A 22 10.29 4.54 0.14
CA THR A 22 9.32 3.50 0.51
C THR A 22 7.91 3.96 0.18
N THR A 23 7.12 3.07 -0.41
CA THR A 23 5.67 3.20 -0.48
C THR A 23 5.01 1.90 -0.08
N PHE A 24 3.75 1.97 0.30
CA PHE A 24 2.95 0.82 0.66
C PHE A 24 1.78 0.69 -0.31
N THR A 25 1.49 -0.55 -0.70
CA THR A 25 0.35 -0.87 -1.55
C THR A 25 -0.47 -2.01 -0.98
N MET A 26 -1.74 -2.04 -1.32
CA MET A 26 -2.59 -3.22 -1.23
C MET A 26 -3.23 -3.47 -2.59
N ILE A 27 -3.24 -4.72 -3.02
CA ILE A 27 -4.14 -5.17 -4.08
C ILE A 27 -5.45 -5.49 -3.38
N LYS A 28 -6.50 -4.73 -3.71
CA LYS A 28 -7.79 -4.76 -3.04
C LYS A 28 -8.61 -6.01 -3.38
N PRO A 29 -9.65 -6.32 -2.59
CA PRO A 29 -10.42 -7.55 -2.80
C PRO A 29 -11.01 -7.72 -4.20
N ASP A 30 -11.40 -6.65 -4.88
CA ASP A 30 -11.92 -6.69 -6.24
C ASP A 30 -10.88 -7.22 -7.23
N ALA A 31 -9.67 -6.70 -7.20
CA ALA A 31 -8.60 -7.12 -8.09
C ALA A 31 -8.08 -8.52 -7.77
N VAL A 32 -8.05 -8.90 -6.49
CA VAL A 32 -7.70 -10.27 -6.08
C VAL A 32 -8.75 -11.27 -6.62
N ARG A 33 -10.03 -10.97 -6.40
CA ARG A 33 -11.15 -11.80 -6.88
C ARG A 33 -11.15 -11.95 -8.40
N ASN A 34 -10.78 -10.91 -9.13
CA ASN A 34 -10.72 -10.90 -10.58
C ASN A 34 -9.44 -11.51 -11.16
N GLY A 35 -8.55 -12.04 -10.31
CA GLY A 35 -7.34 -12.73 -10.74
C GLY A 35 -6.19 -11.84 -11.21
N HIS A 36 -6.13 -10.60 -10.75
CA HIS A 36 -5.16 -9.61 -11.24
C HIS A 36 -3.87 -9.50 -10.41
N ILE A 37 -3.67 -10.35 -9.39
CA ILE A 37 -2.46 -10.28 -8.54
C ILE A 37 -1.18 -10.30 -9.38
N GLY A 38 -1.02 -11.29 -10.23
CA GLY A 38 0.20 -11.47 -11.03
C GLY A 38 0.44 -10.32 -11.99
N ALA A 39 -0.60 -9.87 -12.70
CA ALA A 39 -0.50 -8.77 -13.65
C ALA A 39 -0.14 -7.44 -12.95
N ILE A 40 -0.75 -7.14 -11.82
CA ILE A 40 -0.47 -5.93 -11.05
C ILE A 40 0.95 -5.96 -10.48
N MET A 41 1.37 -7.09 -9.89
CA MET A 41 2.73 -7.21 -9.34
C MET A 41 3.78 -7.11 -10.44
N ASN A 42 3.54 -7.71 -11.61
CA ASN A 42 4.42 -7.57 -12.76
C ASN A 42 4.56 -6.11 -13.23
N HIS A 43 3.44 -5.41 -13.30
CA HIS A 43 3.42 -3.98 -13.67
C HIS A 43 4.25 -3.13 -12.71
N ILE A 44 4.16 -3.43 -11.40
CA ILE A 44 4.93 -2.76 -10.35
C ILE A 44 6.44 -3.04 -10.49
N THR A 45 6.83 -4.30 -10.63
CA THR A 45 8.25 -4.66 -10.76
C THR A 45 8.87 -4.17 -12.05
N GLU A 46 8.14 -4.18 -13.16
CA GLU A 46 8.61 -3.61 -14.43
C GLU A 46 8.82 -2.09 -14.36
N ALA A 47 8.10 -1.40 -13.48
CA ALA A 47 8.30 0.03 -13.22
C ALA A 47 9.53 0.34 -12.35
N GLY A 48 10.29 -0.69 -11.94
CA GLY A 48 11.54 -0.54 -11.19
C GLY A 48 11.41 -0.61 -9.67
N TYR A 49 10.25 -1.00 -9.15
CA TYR A 49 10.06 -1.19 -7.72
C TYR A 49 10.66 -2.51 -7.25
N ARG A 50 11.42 -2.45 -6.15
CA ARG A 50 11.83 -3.63 -5.40
C ARG A 50 10.75 -3.96 -4.36
N ILE A 51 10.40 -5.23 -4.25
CA ILE A 51 9.47 -5.70 -3.22
C ILE A 51 10.28 -5.97 -1.94
N SER A 52 10.02 -5.19 -0.89
CA SER A 52 10.65 -5.35 0.42
C SER A 52 9.88 -6.32 1.31
N ALA A 53 8.57 -6.37 1.19
CA ALA A 53 7.69 -7.28 1.90
C ALA A 53 6.43 -7.52 1.09
N MET A 54 5.85 -8.72 1.20
CA MET A 54 4.60 -9.06 0.51
C MET A 54 3.90 -10.21 1.22
N LYS A 55 2.57 -10.13 1.33
CA LYS A 55 1.75 -11.24 1.83
C LYS A 55 0.34 -11.21 1.29
N LEU A 56 -0.25 -12.39 1.13
CA LEU A 56 -1.68 -12.57 0.95
C LEU A 56 -2.32 -12.67 2.35
N THR A 57 -3.29 -11.82 2.64
CA THR A 57 -3.96 -11.76 3.94
C THR A 57 -5.39 -11.30 3.77
N GLN A 58 -6.16 -11.30 4.85
CA GLN A 58 -7.49 -10.70 4.88
C GLN A 58 -7.60 -9.83 6.11
N LEU A 59 -8.00 -8.58 5.94
CA LEU A 59 -8.28 -7.70 7.06
C LEU A 59 -9.56 -8.13 7.76
N SER A 60 -9.54 -8.14 9.10
CA SER A 60 -10.77 -8.11 9.87
C SER A 60 -11.45 -6.74 9.70
N LYS A 61 -12.72 -6.63 10.04
CA LYS A 61 -13.41 -5.35 10.06
C LYS A 61 -12.68 -4.33 10.95
N ARG A 62 -12.24 -4.77 12.13
CA ARG A 62 -11.47 -3.95 13.07
C ARG A 62 -10.13 -3.47 12.46
N ASP A 63 -9.40 -4.36 11.81
CA ASP A 63 -8.15 -3.99 11.15
C ASP A 63 -8.37 -2.94 10.05
N ALA A 64 -9.42 -3.09 9.26
CA ALA A 64 -9.78 -2.12 8.23
C ALA A 64 -10.18 -0.77 8.85
N GLU A 65 -10.93 -0.75 9.94
CA GLU A 65 -11.26 0.46 10.69
C GLU A 65 -10.01 1.17 11.21
N GLU A 66 -9.04 0.43 11.75
CA GLU A 66 -7.78 1.00 12.24
C GLU A 66 -6.91 1.52 11.10
N PHE A 67 -6.76 0.77 10.03
CA PHE A 67 -5.96 1.19 8.88
C PHE A 67 -6.49 2.48 8.24
N TYR A 68 -7.80 2.58 8.09
CA TYR A 68 -8.47 3.74 7.48
C TYR A 68 -8.98 4.77 8.50
N ALA A 69 -8.49 4.77 9.73
CA ALA A 69 -8.97 5.63 10.83
C ALA A 69 -8.94 7.13 10.49
N ILE A 70 -8.02 7.58 9.64
CA ILE A 70 -7.97 8.97 9.17
C ILE A 70 -9.20 9.39 8.36
N HIS A 71 -9.96 8.43 7.84
CA HIS A 71 -11.21 8.65 7.10
C HIS A 71 -12.47 8.41 7.92
N LYS A 72 -12.35 8.22 9.24
CA LYS A 72 -13.45 7.82 10.15
C LYS A 72 -14.67 8.73 10.05
N GLU A 73 -14.47 10.03 9.85
CA GLU A 73 -15.54 11.02 9.75
C GLU A 73 -16.10 11.19 8.32
N ARG A 74 -15.56 10.45 7.35
CA ARG A 74 -16.04 10.52 5.96
C ARG A 74 -17.28 9.65 5.76
N PRO A 75 -18.25 10.12 4.92
CA PRO A 75 -19.46 9.34 4.65
C PRO A 75 -19.22 7.94 4.07
N PHE A 76 -18.14 7.75 3.32
CA PHE A 76 -17.77 6.50 2.68
C PHE A 76 -17.05 5.50 3.60
N PHE A 77 -16.75 5.88 4.85
CA PHE A 77 -15.92 5.06 5.74
C PHE A 77 -16.48 3.65 5.97
N GLY A 78 -17.79 3.54 6.25
CA GLY A 78 -18.43 2.25 6.48
C GLY A 78 -18.35 1.32 5.26
N GLU A 79 -18.65 1.82 4.08
CA GLU A 79 -18.54 1.04 2.84
C GLU A 79 -17.10 0.63 2.52
N LEU A 80 -16.13 1.53 2.75
CA LEU A 80 -14.71 1.24 2.57
C LEU A 80 -14.25 0.11 3.49
N VAL A 81 -14.61 0.17 4.77
CA VAL A 81 -14.27 -0.85 5.76
C VAL A 81 -14.90 -2.20 5.40
N ASP A 82 -16.17 -2.22 5.04
CA ASP A 82 -16.86 -3.45 4.64
C ASP A 82 -16.23 -4.05 3.38
N PHE A 83 -15.91 -3.22 2.40
CA PHE A 83 -15.27 -3.66 1.17
C PHE A 83 -13.86 -4.22 1.43
N MET A 84 -13.00 -3.50 2.17
CA MET A 84 -11.63 -3.92 2.42
C MET A 84 -11.50 -5.16 3.30
N SER A 85 -12.52 -5.47 4.09
CA SER A 85 -12.60 -6.70 4.91
C SER A 85 -13.38 -7.84 4.25
N SER A 86 -13.90 -7.64 3.05
CA SER A 86 -14.80 -8.60 2.37
C SER A 86 -14.11 -9.81 1.76
N GLY A 87 -12.81 -9.79 1.61
CA GLY A 87 -12.05 -10.88 1.00
C GLY A 87 -10.54 -10.67 1.10
N PRO A 88 -9.75 -11.62 0.60
CA PRO A 88 -8.29 -11.52 0.62
C PRO A 88 -7.76 -10.30 -0.14
N ILE A 89 -6.65 -9.78 0.36
CA ILE A 89 -5.86 -8.71 -0.22
C ILE A 89 -4.40 -9.14 -0.33
N VAL A 90 -3.64 -8.47 -1.18
CA VAL A 90 -2.17 -8.55 -1.14
C VAL A 90 -1.65 -7.25 -0.57
N ALA A 91 -0.91 -7.32 0.54
CA ALA A 91 -0.18 -6.19 1.10
C ALA A 91 1.28 -6.27 0.67
N ALA A 92 1.88 -5.15 0.28
CA ALA A 92 3.28 -5.09 -0.11
C ALA A 92 3.94 -3.77 0.25
N VAL A 93 5.20 -3.86 0.67
CA VAL A 93 6.10 -2.71 0.85
C VAL A 93 7.04 -2.66 -0.34
N LEU A 94 7.11 -1.51 -0.98
CA LEU A 94 7.83 -1.29 -2.23
C LEU A 94 8.90 -0.21 -2.04
N GLU A 95 10.04 -0.38 -2.70
CA GLU A 95 11.15 0.57 -2.65
C GLU A 95 11.59 1.01 -4.03
N LYS A 96 11.79 2.32 -4.15
CA LYS A 96 12.31 3.01 -5.33
C LYS A 96 12.65 4.45 -4.95
N GLU A 97 13.55 5.11 -5.64
CA GLU A 97 13.67 6.57 -5.53
C GLU A 97 12.33 7.24 -5.86
N ASN A 98 11.95 8.27 -5.08
CA ASN A 98 10.67 8.98 -5.23
C ASN A 98 9.45 8.03 -5.22
N ALA A 99 9.45 7.05 -4.30
CA ALA A 99 8.57 5.90 -4.33
C ALA A 99 7.08 6.27 -4.29
N VAL A 100 6.67 7.17 -3.39
CA VAL A 100 5.26 7.51 -3.19
C VAL A 100 4.68 8.22 -4.42
N GLU A 101 5.33 9.27 -4.88
CA GLU A 101 4.84 10.08 -5.99
C GLU A 101 4.81 9.29 -7.31
N ASP A 102 5.89 8.58 -7.62
CA ASP A 102 5.97 7.74 -8.83
C ASP A 102 4.95 6.61 -8.80
N PHE A 103 4.67 6.03 -7.62
CA PHE A 103 3.66 4.99 -7.48
C PHE A 103 2.24 5.53 -7.71
N ARG A 104 1.94 6.71 -7.22
CA ARG A 104 0.65 7.37 -7.46
C ARG A 104 0.42 7.63 -8.95
N THR A 105 1.47 8.00 -9.67
CA THR A 105 1.42 8.13 -11.14
C THR A 105 1.21 6.77 -11.82
N LEU A 106 1.88 5.73 -11.35
CA LEU A 106 1.78 4.37 -11.89
C LEU A 106 0.38 3.77 -11.73
N ILE A 107 -0.24 3.98 -10.58
CA ILE A 107 -1.59 3.45 -10.31
C ILE A 107 -2.70 4.28 -10.97
N GLY A 108 -2.48 5.57 -11.17
CA GLY A 108 -3.44 6.46 -11.81
C GLY A 108 -4.46 7.09 -10.86
N ALA A 109 -5.36 7.88 -11.41
CA ALA A 109 -6.41 8.57 -10.66
C ALA A 109 -7.33 7.60 -9.92
N THR A 110 -7.85 8.03 -8.77
CA THR A 110 -8.77 7.25 -7.92
C THR A 110 -10.00 6.76 -8.68
N ASN A 111 -10.56 7.60 -9.55
CA ASN A 111 -11.60 7.20 -10.48
C ASN A 111 -10.95 6.57 -11.74
N PRO A 112 -11.20 5.29 -12.03
CA PRO A 112 -10.62 4.64 -13.22
C PRO A 112 -11.03 5.28 -14.54
N ALA A 113 -12.20 5.93 -14.61
CA ALA A 113 -12.64 6.66 -15.80
C ALA A 113 -11.77 7.89 -16.11
N GLU A 114 -11.09 8.43 -15.09
CA GLU A 114 -10.17 9.57 -15.19
C GLU A 114 -8.69 9.15 -15.18
N ALA A 115 -8.42 7.87 -14.95
CA ALA A 115 -7.06 7.35 -14.91
C ALA A 115 -6.44 7.34 -16.31
N ALA A 116 -5.20 7.81 -16.42
CA ALA A 116 -4.47 7.85 -17.67
C ALA A 116 -4.30 6.42 -18.24
N GLU A 117 -4.32 6.31 -19.56
CA GLU A 117 -4.08 5.04 -20.24
C GLU A 117 -2.76 4.42 -19.81
N GLY A 118 -2.74 3.12 -19.61
CA GLY A 118 -1.56 2.39 -19.17
C GLY A 118 -1.37 2.31 -17.66
N THR A 119 -2.14 3.06 -16.86
CA THR A 119 -2.10 2.96 -15.39
C THR A 119 -2.80 1.71 -14.88
N ILE A 120 -2.45 1.28 -13.68
CA ILE A 120 -3.05 0.08 -13.06
C ILE A 120 -4.56 0.22 -12.92
N ARG A 121 -5.05 1.36 -12.45
CA ARG A 121 -6.50 1.58 -12.30
C ARG A 121 -7.23 1.66 -13.63
N ALA A 122 -6.64 2.24 -14.67
CA ALA A 122 -7.23 2.24 -16.00
C ALA A 122 -7.42 0.83 -16.54
N LYS A 123 -6.51 -0.10 -16.24
CA LYS A 123 -6.55 -1.49 -16.72
C LYS A 123 -7.40 -2.41 -15.86
N TYR A 124 -7.37 -2.27 -14.53
CA TYR A 124 -7.86 -3.29 -13.61
C TYR A 124 -8.95 -2.81 -12.66
N ALA A 125 -9.20 -1.53 -12.54
CA ALA A 125 -10.26 -0.99 -11.69
C ALA A 125 -11.59 -0.90 -12.46
N THR A 126 -12.70 -1.08 -11.77
CA THR A 126 -14.04 -1.04 -12.34
C THR A 126 -14.83 0.20 -11.94
N SER A 127 -14.55 0.77 -10.77
CA SER A 127 -15.24 1.95 -10.24
C SER A 127 -14.38 2.67 -9.22
N ILE A 128 -14.81 3.81 -8.72
CA ILE A 128 -14.15 4.53 -7.61
C ILE A 128 -14.12 3.66 -6.34
N GLY A 129 -15.20 2.94 -6.05
CA GLY A 129 -15.29 2.07 -4.87
C GLY A 129 -14.50 0.77 -5.03
N GLU A 130 -14.39 0.24 -6.24
CA GLU A 130 -13.61 -0.94 -6.61
C GLU A 130 -12.47 -0.55 -7.55
N ASN A 131 -11.45 0.10 -6.99
CA ASN A 131 -10.38 0.72 -7.78
C ASN A 131 -9.03 -0.02 -7.74
N ALA A 132 -9.06 -1.30 -7.47
CA ALA A 132 -8.00 -2.29 -7.60
C ALA A 132 -6.87 -2.19 -6.59
N VAL A 133 -6.32 -1.02 -6.34
CA VAL A 133 -5.11 -0.86 -5.51
C VAL A 133 -5.18 0.35 -4.59
N HIS A 134 -4.44 0.26 -3.50
CA HIS A 134 -4.12 1.36 -2.60
C HIS A 134 -2.67 1.80 -2.83
N GLY A 135 -2.40 3.08 -2.72
CA GLY A 135 -1.06 3.65 -2.65
C GLY A 135 -0.97 4.68 -1.54
N SER A 136 0.15 4.72 -0.84
CA SER A 136 0.40 5.71 0.20
C SER A 136 0.37 7.13 -0.37
N ASP A 137 -0.08 8.09 0.42
CA ASP A 137 -0.21 9.50 0.01
C ASP A 137 0.96 10.40 0.46
N SER A 138 1.81 9.89 1.36
CA SER A 138 3.00 10.59 1.85
C SER A 138 4.06 9.61 2.32
N ASP A 139 5.30 10.09 2.43
CA ASP A 139 6.41 9.29 2.95
C ASP A 139 6.15 8.84 4.40
N GLU A 140 5.58 9.71 5.24
CA GLU A 140 5.23 9.39 6.61
C GLU A 140 4.16 8.30 6.69
N ASN A 141 3.10 8.44 5.90
CA ASN A 141 2.03 7.44 5.87
C ASN A 141 2.50 6.11 5.29
N ALA A 142 3.41 6.12 4.33
CA ALA A 142 4.01 4.89 3.80
C ALA A 142 4.66 4.04 4.89
N ILE A 143 5.42 4.66 5.79
CA ILE A 143 6.07 3.98 6.91
C ILE A 143 5.04 3.45 7.92
N ILE A 144 4.05 4.26 8.26
CA ILE A 144 2.96 3.86 9.18
C ILE A 144 2.19 2.67 8.61
N GLU A 145 1.83 2.72 7.33
CA GLU A 145 1.08 1.67 6.64
C GLU A 145 1.89 0.39 6.49
N ALA A 146 3.18 0.49 6.17
CA ALA A 146 4.09 -0.66 6.12
C ALA A 146 4.20 -1.35 7.49
N ASN A 147 4.37 -0.58 8.56
CA ASN A 147 4.50 -1.10 9.91
C ASN A 147 3.18 -1.64 10.49
N PHE A 148 2.05 -1.20 9.96
CA PHE A 148 0.74 -1.77 10.30
C PHE A 148 0.65 -3.25 9.87
N HIS A 149 1.16 -3.57 8.70
CA HIS A 149 1.06 -4.90 8.11
C HIS A 149 2.26 -5.80 8.39
N PHE A 150 3.45 -5.24 8.56
CA PHE A 150 4.70 -6.00 8.64
C PHE A 150 5.53 -5.59 9.84
N ALA A 151 6.04 -6.59 10.57
CA ALA A 151 7.10 -6.36 11.54
C ALA A 151 8.40 -5.94 10.83
N GLY A 152 9.29 -5.24 11.54
CA GLY A 152 10.56 -4.80 10.95
C GLY A 152 11.39 -5.95 10.35
N ARG A 153 11.39 -7.12 10.99
CA ARG A 153 12.09 -8.33 10.50
C ARG A 153 11.49 -8.94 9.23
N GLU A 154 10.28 -8.53 8.84
CA GLU A 154 9.58 -9.01 7.65
C GLU A 154 9.78 -8.07 6.44
N GLN A 155 10.51 -6.98 6.63
CA GLN A 155 10.83 -5.99 5.60
C GLN A 155 12.31 -6.12 5.23
N PHE A 156 12.60 -6.57 4.02
CA PHE A 156 13.93 -6.96 3.56
C PHE A 156 14.64 -5.93 2.70
#